data_d7c2ca9c210641fa87864c9c57ca1e3f
#
_entry.id   d7c2ca9c210641fa87864c9c57ca1e3f
#
_cell.length_a   1.000
_cell.length_b   1.000
_cell.length_c   1.000
_cell.angle_alpha   90.00
_cell.angle_beta   90.00
_cell.angle_gamma   90.00
#
_symmetry.space_group_name_H-M   'P 1'
#
loop_
_entity.id
_entity.type
_entity.pdbx_description
1 polymer ?
#
loop_
_entity_poly.entity_id
_entity_poly.type
_entity_poly.pdbx_seq_one_letter_code
_entity_poly.pdbx_strand_id
1 'polypeptide(L)'
;MKERCRTRRSKRRTASKRMWVHPIVQERVDKGHFSRLYQDLRKYPEKFVHFCRLTIPAFDHLLDLLSPELNYQKTVMRRPISAEERLLITLRFLATGESYTSLHLQFRVGKSTISQIVRCTCAVIWQKLQPIVMPSPTKDTWLQVAAGFQSVANFPYCIGAVDGKHVRVQKPPRSGSRFFNYKWY
;
A
#
# COMPACT_ATOMS: atom_id res chain seq x y z
N MET A 1 -11.51 19.77 63.46
CA MET A 1 -10.42 19.58 62.52
C MET A 1 -10.98 19.57 61.13
N LYS A 2 -10.76 20.63 60.34
CA LYS A 2 -11.25 20.76 58.94
C LYS A 2 -10.05 20.57 58.05
N GLU A 3 -9.97 19.43 57.37
CA GLU A 3 -8.96 19.17 56.34
C GLU A 3 -9.26 20.00 55.08
N ARG A 4 -8.31 20.86 54.67
CA ARG A 4 -8.35 21.62 53.46
C ARG A 4 -7.90 20.76 52.27
N CYS A 5 -8.83 20.32 51.47
CA CYS A 5 -8.58 19.69 50.18
C CYS A 5 -7.86 20.70 49.24
N ARG A 6 -6.54 20.52 49.03
CA ARG A 6 -5.75 21.30 48.06
C ARG A 6 -6.05 20.80 46.67
N THR A 7 -6.90 21.50 45.94
CA THR A 7 -7.10 21.28 44.49
C THR A 7 -5.81 21.59 43.74
N ARG A 8 -5.15 20.56 43.21
CA ARG A 8 -4.05 20.68 42.27
C ARG A 8 -4.55 21.34 41.01
N ARG A 9 -4.25 22.64 40.81
CA ARG A 9 -4.41 23.32 39.51
C ARG A 9 -3.55 22.61 38.49
N SER A 10 -4.19 21.83 37.60
CA SER A 10 -3.58 21.28 36.38
C SER A 10 -3.04 22.44 35.54
N LYS A 11 -1.72 22.54 35.39
CA LYS A 11 -1.09 23.48 34.45
C LYS A 11 -1.60 23.11 33.06
N ARG A 12 -2.48 23.95 32.46
CA ARG A 12 -2.83 23.87 31.05
C ARG A 12 -1.51 23.89 30.26
N ARG A 13 -1.14 22.77 29.66
CA ARG A 13 -0.05 22.69 28.68
C ARG A 13 -0.43 23.65 27.58
N THR A 14 0.29 24.75 27.44
CA THR A 14 0.19 25.64 26.30
C THR A 14 0.30 24.81 25.04
N ALA A 15 -0.78 24.72 24.27
CA ALA A 15 -0.78 23.99 23.01
C ALA A 15 0.29 24.63 22.11
N SER A 16 1.38 23.91 21.87
CA SER A 16 2.37 24.29 20.88
C SER A 16 1.64 24.73 19.61
N LYS A 17 1.97 25.90 19.06
CA LYS A 17 1.39 26.41 17.82
C LYS A 17 1.43 25.26 16.79
N ARG A 18 0.29 24.73 16.42
CA ARG A 18 0.16 23.64 15.45
C ARG A 18 0.67 24.17 14.11
N MET A 19 1.84 23.76 13.70
CA MET A 19 2.35 24.10 12.38
C MET A 19 1.38 23.56 11.33
N TRP A 20 0.97 24.39 10.38
CA TRP A 20 0.05 24.00 9.29
C TRP A 20 0.61 22.85 8.46
N VAL A 21 1.90 22.86 8.17
CA VAL A 21 2.64 21.78 7.51
C VAL A 21 3.97 21.59 8.24
N HIS A 22 4.30 20.34 8.54
CA HIS A 22 5.58 20.04 9.18
C HIS A 22 6.73 20.32 8.19
N PRO A 23 7.87 20.92 8.61
CA PRO A 23 8.99 21.27 7.72
C PRO A 23 9.48 20.12 6.86
N ILE A 24 9.56 18.89 7.40
CA ILE A 24 9.92 17.68 6.63
C ILE A 24 9.01 17.49 5.41
N VAL A 25 7.71 17.77 5.52
CA VAL A 25 6.75 17.60 4.42
C VAL A 25 6.85 18.74 3.42
N GLN A 26 7.24 19.93 3.84
CA GLN A 26 7.47 21.07 2.93
C GLN A 26 8.59 20.79 1.94
N GLU A 27 9.63 20.08 2.37
CA GLU A 27 10.80 19.72 1.56
C GLU A 27 10.57 18.48 0.64
N ARG A 28 9.32 18.02 0.47
CA ARG A 28 8.99 16.83 -0.34
C ARG A 28 9.55 16.91 -1.75
N VAL A 29 9.41 18.04 -2.41
CA VAL A 29 9.80 18.23 -3.81
C VAL A 29 11.32 18.18 -3.98
N ASP A 30 12.08 18.65 -3.00
CA ASP A 30 13.54 18.77 -3.11
C ASP A 30 14.28 17.56 -2.54
N LYS A 31 13.72 16.95 -1.49
CA LYS A 31 14.40 15.93 -0.70
C LYS A 31 13.63 14.60 -0.56
N GLY A 32 12.43 14.49 -1.10
CA GLY A 32 11.63 13.25 -1.07
C GLY A 32 12.23 12.17 -1.98
N HIS A 33 12.04 10.89 -1.63
CA HIS A 33 12.53 9.76 -2.44
C HIS A 33 12.01 9.79 -3.87
N PHE A 34 10.77 10.23 -4.10
CA PHE A 34 10.26 10.34 -5.44
C PHE A 34 11.08 11.31 -6.29
N SER A 35 11.37 12.49 -5.79
CA SER A 35 12.10 13.51 -6.55
C SER A 35 13.57 13.16 -6.79
N ARG A 36 14.20 12.49 -5.82
CA ARG A 36 15.65 12.22 -5.87
C ARG A 36 15.99 10.84 -6.45
N LEU A 37 15.24 9.83 -6.09
CA LEU A 37 15.60 8.43 -6.35
C LEU A 37 14.86 7.85 -7.56
N TYR A 38 13.65 8.31 -7.84
CA TYR A 38 12.81 7.66 -8.85
C TYR A 38 13.43 7.69 -10.25
N GLN A 39 13.98 8.81 -10.67
CA GLN A 39 14.63 8.93 -11.98
C GLN A 39 15.88 8.04 -12.10
N ASP A 40 16.63 7.90 -11.02
CA ASP A 40 17.78 7.01 -11.00
C ASP A 40 17.37 5.54 -11.00
N LEU A 41 16.32 5.18 -10.27
CA LEU A 41 15.77 3.82 -10.32
C LEU A 41 15.32 3.42 -11.72
N ARG A 42 14.77 4.35 -12.50
CA ARG A 42 14.38 4.07 -13.89
C ARG A 42 15.55 3.82 -14.84
N LYS A 43 16.75 4.30 -14.51
CA LYS A 43 17.98 4.01 -15.27
C LYS A 43 18.51 2.59 -15.00
N TYR A 44 18.16 2.01 -13.85
CA TYR A 44 18.67 0.71 -13.41
C TYR A 44 17.51 -0.29 -13.18
N PRO A 45 17.09 -1.06 -14.21
CA PRO A 45 15.92 -1.94 -14.13
C PRO A 45 15.97 -2.94 -12.96
N GLU A 46 17.14 -3.51 -12.67
CA GLU A 46 17.30 -4.44 -11.55
C GLU A 46 17.00 -3.79 -10.19
N LYS A 47 17.47 -2.55 -10.00
CA LYS A 47 17.22 -1.77 -8.78
C LYS A 47 15.77 -1.37 -8.67
N PHE A 48 15.11 -1.07 -9.80
CA PHE A 48 13.69 -0.78 -9.86
C PHE A 48 12.86 -1.99 -9.42
N VAL A 49 13.16 -3.18 -9.97
CA VAL A 49 12.49 -4.43 -9.57
C VAL A 49 12.72 -4.74 -8.09
N HIS A 50 13.94 -4.54 -7.61
CA HIS A 50 14.22 -4.71 -6.18
C HIS A 50 13.43 -3.73 -5.30
N PHE A 51 13.18 -2.52 -5.78
CA PHE A 51 12.47 -1.46 -5.02
C PHE A 51 10.96 -1.68 -4.95
N CYS A 52 10.29 -1.99 -6.06
CA CYS A 52 8.82 -2.10 -6.15
C CYS A 52 8.30 -3.48 -6.60
N ARG A 53 9.16 -4.48 -6.81
CA ARG A 53 8.80 -5.85 -7.24
C ARG A 53 8.09 -5.92 -8.59
N LEU A 54 8.20 -4.88 -9.41
CA LEU A 54 7.68 -4.82 -10.77
C LEU A 54 8.79 -4.38 -11.73
N THR A 55 8.74 -4.87 -12.96
CA THR A 55 9.58 -4.35 -14.05
C THR A 55 9.10 -2.96 -14.46
N ILE A 56 9.98 -2.16 -15.07
CA ILE A 56 9.61 -0.80 -15.55
C ILE A 56 8.43 -0.84 -16.53
N PRO A 57 8.40 -1.72 -17.55
CA PRO A 57 7.25 -1.81 -18.44
C PRO A 57 5.95 -2.20 -17.74
N ALA A 58 6.00 -3.12 -16.77
CA ALA A 58 4.83 -3.51 -16.00
C ALA A 58 4.32 -2.36 -15.10
N PHE A 59 5.25 -1.58 -14.54
CA PHE A 59 4.90 -0.38 -13.77
C PHE A 59 4.21 0.66 -14.65
N ASP A 60 4.77 0.94 -15.83
CA ASP A 60 4.22 1.93 -16.76
C ASP A 60 2.83 1.51 -17.28
N HIS A 61 2.67 0.25 -17.67
CA HIS A 61 1.35 -0.29 -18.03
C HIS A 61 0.32 -0.17 -16.91
N LEU A 62 0.73 -0.49 -15.68
CA LEU A 62 -0.14 -0.35 -14.51
C LEU A 62 -0.46 1.13 -14.25
N LEU A 63 0.51 2.02 -14.38
CA LEU A 63 0.31 3.46 -14.22
C LEU A 63 -0.69 4.01 -15.23
N ASP A 64 -0.57 3.62 -16.51
CA ASP A 64 -1.50 4.05 -17.56
C ASP A 64 -2.94 3.61 -17.25
N LEU A 65 -3.11 2.37 -16.79
CA LEU A 65 -4.41 1.82 -16.41
C LEU A 65 -5.05 2.55 -15.22
N LEU A 66 -4.25 2.99 -14.26
CA LEU A 66 -4.73 3.57 -13.00
C LEU A 66 -4.77 5.11 -13.00
N SER A 67 -4.02 5.75 -13.89
CA SER A 67 -3.87 7.23 -13.92
C SER A 67 -5.19 7.98 -13.94
N PRO A 68 -6.23 7.59 -14.69
CA PRO A 68 -7.50 8.30 -14.70
C PRO A 68 -8.14 8.43 -13.30
N GLU A 69 -8.01 7.39 -12.48
CA GLU A 69 -8.60 7.33 -11.15
C GLU A 69 -7.69 7.93 -10.05
N LEU A 70 -6.37 7.97 -10.28
CA LEU A 70 -5.40 8.44 -9.31
C LEU A 70 -5.03 9.92 -9.47
N ASN A 71 -5.38 10.54 -10.59
CA ASN A 71 -5.14 11.95 -10.80
C ASN A 71 -6.18 12.81 -10.09
N TYR A 72 -5.72 13.57 -9.09
CA TYR A 72 -6.55 14.53 -8.37
C TYR A 72 -6.38 15.94 -8.94
N GLN A 73 -7.44 16.72 -8.91
CA GLN A 73 -7.41 18.11 -9.38
C GLN A 73 -6.31 18.90 -8.67
N LYS A 74 -5.60 19.72 -9.45
CA LYS A 74 -4.59 20.65 -8.92
C LYS A 74 -5.32 21.71 -8.09
N THR A 75 -4.94 21.85 -6.83
CA THR A 75 -5.42 22.94 -5.96
C THR A 75 -4.32 23.98 -5.79
N VAL A 76 -4.69 25.24 -5.67
CA VAL A 76 -3.76 26.35 -5.45
C VAL A 76 -2.98 26.20 -4.14
N MET A 77 -3.56 25.51 -3.15
CA MET A 77 -3.02 25.43 -1.78
C MET A 77 -1.86 24.47 -1.60
N ARG A 78 -1.72 23.42 -2.43
CA ARG A 78 -0.65 22.42 -2.30
C ARG A 78 -0.32 21.79 -3.65
N ARG A 79 0.97 21.51 -3.87
CA ARG A 79 1.38 20.67 -5.01
C ARG A 79 0.78 19.27 -4.85
N PRO A 80 -0.01 18.80 -5.80
CA PRO A 80 -0.63 17.47 -5.72
C PRO A 80 0.44 16.39 -5.74
N ILE A 81 0.11 15.24 -5.18
CA ILE A 81 0.91 14.02 -5.30
C ILE A 81 0.46 13.36 -6.59
N SER A 82 1.37 13.17 -7.55
CA SER A 82 1.07 12.58 -8.86
C SER A 82 0.59 11.13 -8.74
N ALA A 83 -0.11 10.63 -9.76
CA ALA A 83 -0.52 9.23 -9.84
C ALA A 83 0.69 8.29 -9.74
N GLU A 84 1.78 8.65 -10.40
CA GLU A 84 3.06 7.93 -10.41
C GLU A 84 3.68 7.84 -9.00
N GLU A 85 3.73 8.96 -8.26
CA GLU A 85 4.23 8.98 -6.87
C GLU A 85 3.32 8.14 -5.94
N ARG A 86 1.99 8.20 -6.13
CA ARG A 86 1.02 7.39 -5.38
C ARG A 86 1.21 5.90 -5.62
N LEU A 87 1.37 5.50 -6.87
CA LEU A 87 1.62 4.13 -7.26
C LEU A 87 2.95 3.64 -6.67
N LEU A 88 4.02 4.42 -6.81
CA LEU A 88 5.34 4.06 -6.27
C LEU A 88 5.31 3.86 -4.74
N ILE A 89 4.67 4.76 -4.00
CA ILE A 89 4.50 4.65 -2.54
C ILE A 89 3.75 3.35 -2.20
N THR A 90 2.67 3.06 -2.93
CA THR A 90 1.84 1.88 -2.66
C THR A 90 2.60 0.59 -2.96
N LEU A 91 3.29 0.52 -4.10
CA LEU A 91 4.09 -0.64 -4.46
C LEU A 91 5.25 -0.85 -3.47
N ARG A 92 5.92 0.22 -3.02
CA ARG A 92 6.95 0.13 -1.98
C ARG A 92 6.39 -0.45 -0.68
N PHE A 93 5.21 0.00 -0.26
CA PHE A 93 4.51 -0.55 0.90
C PHE A 93 4.24 -2.06 0.74
N LEU A 94 3.68 -2.46 -0.39
CA LEU A 94 3.34 -3.86 -0.67
C LEU A 94 4.59 -4.75 -0.81
N ALA A 95 5.67 -4.21 -1.38
CA ALA A 95 6.92 -4.94 -1.59
C ALA A 95 7.70 -5.21 -0.30
N THR A 96 7.59 -4.35 0.70
CA THR A 96 8.46 -4.38 1.89
C THR A 96 7.72 -4.56 3.21
N GLY A 97 6.42 -4.23 3.28
CA GLY A 97 5.68 -4.19 4.53
C GLY A 97 6.13 -3.08 5.48
N GLU A 98 6.83 -2.05 4.97
CA GLU A 98 7.29 -0.92 5.78
C GLU A 98 6.13 -0.18 6.46
N SER A 99 6.39 0.36 7.65
CA SER A 99 5.38 1.16 8.35
C SER A 99 5.07 2.47 7.60
N TYR A 100 3.86 3.00 7.77
CA TYR A 100 3.50 4.32 7.24
C TYR A 100 4.39 5.45 7.79
N THR A 101 5.02 5.24 8.95
CA THR A 101 5.97 6.20 9.51
C THR A 101 7.30 6.18 8.75
N SER A 102 7.80 5.00 8.35
CA SER A 102 8.98 4.88 7.51
C SER A 102 8.76 5.55 6.16
N LEU A 103 7.66 5.22 5.48
CA LEU A 103 7.30 5.83 4.19
C LEU A 103 7.09 7.35 4.30
N HIS A 104 6.51 7.85 5.41
CA HIS A 104 6.38 9.27 5.67
C HIS A 104 7.73 10.00 5.64
N LEU A 105 8.74 9.43 6.29
CA LEU A 105 10.08 10.01 6.34
C LEU A 105 10.81 9.91 4.99
N GLN A 106 10.66 8.79 4.29
CA GLN A 106 11.28 8.57 2.98
C GLN A 106 10.70 9.48 1.89
N PHE A 107 9.39 9.48 1.75
CA PHE A 107 8.70 10.24 0.70
C PHE A 107 8.35 11.67 1.10
N ARG A 108 8.54 12.05 2.37
CA ARG A 108 8.16 13.36 2.92
C ARG A 108 6.69 13.73 2.68
N VAL A 109 5.83 12.73 2.76
CA VAL A 109 4.37 12.86 2.65
C VAL A 109 3.74 12.60 4.01
N GLY A 110 2.70 13.35 4.40
CA GLY A 110 2.05 13.19 5.71
C GLY A 110 1.61 11.74 5.97
N LYS A 111 1.80 11.23 7.19
CA LYS A 111 1.47 9.83 7.55
C LYS A 111 0.01 9.46 7.25
N SER A 112 -0.94 10.34 7.56
CA SER A 112 -2.36 10.14 7.23
C SER A 112 -2.60 10.09 5.71
N THR A 113 -1.88 10.94 4.96
CA THR A 113 -1.93 10.96 3.50
C THR A 113 -1.35 9.68 2.90
N ILE A 114 -0.23 9.15 3.42
CA ILE A 114 0.33 7.84 3.01
C ILE A 114 -0.72 6.73 3.22
N SER A 115 -1.33 6.67 4.41
CA SER A 115 -2.37 5.67 4.70
C SER A 115 -3.55 5.76 3.73
N GLN A 116 -3.97 6.97 3.37
CA GLN A 116 -5.04 7.19 2.40
C GLN A 116 -4.59 6.79 0.99
N ILE A 117 -3.38 7.18 0.56
CA ILE A 117 -2.81 6.82 -0.75
C ILE A 117 -2.81 5.30 -0.90
N VAL A 118 -2.23 4.57 0.04
CA VAL A 118 -2.12 3.11 -0.04
C VAL A 118 -3.50 2.47 -0.16
N ARG A 119 -4.46 2.85 0.69
CA ARG A 119 -5.81 2.28 0.66
C ARG A 119 -6.55 2.59 -0.65
N CYS A 120 -6.52 3.84 -1.09
CA CYS A 120 -7.20 4.23 -2.33
C CYS A 120 -6.56 3.58 -3.55
N THR A 121 -5.23 3.56 -3.64
CA THR A 121 -4.53 2.93 -4.77
C THR A 121 -4.76 1.43 -4.81
N CYS A 122 -4.72 0.73 -3.68
CA CYS A 122 -5.05 -0.70 -3.63
C CYS A 122 -6.50 -0.97 -4.06
N ALA A 123 -7.45 -0.13 -3.67
CA ALA A 123 -8.83 -0.27 -4.09
C ALA A 123 -8.99 -0.09 -5.62
N VAL A 124 -8.32 0.91 -6.20
CA VAL A 124 -8.34 1.13 -7.65
C VAL A 124 -7.65 -0.01 -8.41
N ILE A 125 -6.50 -0.50 -7.91
CA ILE A 125 -5.82 -1.69 -8.47
C ILE A 125 -6.79 -2.88 -8.48
N TRP A 126 -7.44 -3.17 -7.36
CA TRP A 126 -8.41 -4.26 -7.28
C TRP A 126 -9.54 -4.09 -8.28
N GLN A 127 -10.16 -2.91 -8.31
CA GLN A 127 -11.29 -2.62 -9.20
C GLN A 127 -10.94 -2.78 -10.68
N LYS A 128 -9.74 -2.38 -11.09
CA LYS A 128 -9.33 -2.42 -12.51
C LYS A 128 -8.76 -3.78 -12.92
N LEU A 129 -7.98 -4.43 -12.05
CA LEU A 129 -7.30 -5.68 -12.42
C LEU A 129 -8.12 -6.93 -12.12
N GLN A 130 -8.94 -6.94 -11.08
CA GLN A 130 -9.69 -8.15 -10.69
C GLN A 130 -10.53 -8.72 -11.84
N PRO A 131 -11.27 -7.94 -12.64
CA PRO A 131 -12.04 -8.49 -13.75
C PRO A 131 -11.17 -9.11 -14.86
N ILE A 132 -9.91 -8.64 -14.99
CA ILE A 132 -8.96 -9.07 -16.03
C ILE A 132 -8.22 -10.34 -15.59
N VAL A 133 -7.67 -10.32 -14.36
CA VAL A 133 -6.77 -11.38 -13.88
C VAL A 133 -7.48 -12.47 -13.07
N MET A 134 -8.68 -12.17 -12.60
CA MET A 134 -9.51 -13.09 -11.80
C MET A 134 -10.97 -13.06 -12.30
N PRO A 135 -11.21 -13.31 -13.60
CA PRO A 135 -12.58 -13.34 -14.12
C PRO A 135 -13.36 -14.48 -13.45
N SER A 136 -14.67 -14.31 -13.34
CA SER A 136 -15.54 -15.39 -12.86
C SER A 136 -15.43 -16.58 -13.80
N PRO A 137 -15.11 -17.80 -13.30
CA PRO A 137 -14.91 -18.94 -14.16
C PRO A 137 -16.26 -19.40 -14.78
N THR A 138 -16.22 -19.72 -16.07
CA THR A 138 -17.33 -20.31 -16.79
C THR A 138 -17.20 -21.83 -16.80
N LYS A 139 -18.24 -22.54 -17.29
CA LYS A 139 -18.17 -23.97 -17.52
C LYS A 139 -17.01 -24.35 -18.42
N ASP A 140 -16.80 -23.58 -19.51
CA ASP A 140 -15.73 -23.83 -20.46
C ASP A 140 -14.36 -23.63 -19.84
N THR A 141 -14.21 -22.61 -18.98
CA THR A 141 -12.99 -22.41 -18.19
C THR A 141 -12.65 -23.62 -17.32
N TRP A 142 -13.65 -24.17 -16.62
CA TRP A 142 -13.47 -25.38 -15.79
C TRP A 142 -13.09 -26.61 -16.62
N LEU A 143 -13.71 -26.80 -17.79
CA LEU A 143 -13.34 -27.89 -18.69
C LEU A 143 -11.94 -27.78 -19.24
N GLN A 144 -11.50 -26.56 -19.60
CA GLN A 144 -10.11 -26.30 -20.03
C GLN A 144 -9.10 -26.58 -18.92
N VAL A 145 -9.39 -26.14 -17.67
CA VAL A 145 -8.53 -26.43 -16.53
C VAL A 145 -8.43 -27.92 -16.27
N ALA A 146 -9.56 -28.65 -16.28
CA ALA A 146 -9.56 -30.08 -16.09
C ALA A 146 -8.79 -30.84 -17.18
N ALA A 147 -8.91 -30.42 -18.45
CA ALA A 147 -8.14 -30.99 -19.57
C ALA A 147 -6.63 -30.71 -19.38
N GLY A 148 -6.25 -29.51 -18.92
CA GLY A 148 -4.88 -29.17 -18.59
C GLY A 148 -4.28 -30.04 -17.50
N PHE A 149 -4.97 -30.27 -16.39
CA PHE A 149 -4.52 -31.20 -15.33
C PHE A 149 -4.40 -32.64 -15.82
N GLN A 150 -5.31 -33.09 -16.67
CA GLN A 150 -5.23 -34.43 -17.26
C GLN A 150 -4.02 -34.56 -18.17
N SER A 151 -3.75 -33.60 -19.06
CA SER A 151 -2.69 -33.68 -20.06
C SER A 151 -1.29 -33.55 -19.44
N VAL A 152 -1.11 -32.66 -18.43
CA VAL A 152 0.20 -32.36 -17.84
C VAL A 152 0.52 -33.26 -16.65
N ALA A 153 -0.44 -33.57 -15.81
CA ALA A 153 -0.23 -34.28 -14.56
C ALA A 153 -0.91 -35.67 -14.51
N ASN A 154 -1.56 -36.09 -15.61
CA ASN A 154 -2.38 -37.30 -15.64
C ASN A 154 -3.40 -37.39 -14.48
N PHE A 155 -3.99 -36.23 -14.14
CA PHE A 155 -4.95 -36.11 -13.04
C PHE A 155 -6.33 -35.68 -13.57
N PRO A 156 -7.19 -36.66 -13.91
CA PRO A 156 -8.49 -36.39 -14.51
C PRO A 156 -9.45 -35.71 -13.52
N TYR A 157 -10.37 -34.92 -14.03
CA TYR A 157 -11.40 -34.20 -13.25
C TYR A 157 -10.90 -33.20 -12.22
N CYS A 158 -9.62 -32.84 -12.22
CA CYS A 158 -9.07 -31.83 -11.35
C CYS A 158 -9.37 -30.42 -11.91
N ILE A 159 -10.04 -29.58 -11.14
CA ILE A 159 -10.43 -28.22 -11.54
C ILE A 159 -9.58 -27.16 -10.89
N GLY A 160 -8.60 -27.54 -10.09
CA GLY A 160 -7.68 -26.60 -9.45
C GLY A 160 -6.89 -27.23 -8.32
N ALA A 161 -5.82 -26.55 -7.91
CA ALA A 161 -5.03 -26.89 -6.75
C ALA A 161 -5.02 -25.72 -5.77
N VAL A 162 -5.17 -26.00 -4.48
CA VAL A 162 -5.15 -24.99 -3.41
C VAL A 162 -3.92 -25.22 -2.54
N ASP A 163 -3.08 -24.19 -2.43
CA ASP A 163 -1.96 -24.17 -1.49
C ASP A 163 -2.17 -23.13 -0.39
N GLY A 164 -1.88 -23.50 0.84
CA GLY A 164 -2.05 -22.66 2.02
C GLY A 164 -0.78 -21.87 2.34
N LYS A 165 -0.85 -20.54 2.31
CA LYS A 165 0.25 -19.68 2.70
C LYS A 165 -0.05 -18.89 3.97
N HIS A 166 0.87 -18.97 4.97
CA HIS A 166 0.80 -18.10 6.13
C HIS A 166 1.21 -16.68 5.78
N VAL A 167 0.28 -15.73 5.97
CA VAL A 167 0.55 -14.30 5.78
C VAL A 167 0.51 -13.62 7.13
N ARG A 168 1.62 -12.93 7.49
CA ARG A 168 1.67 -12.16 8.73
C ARG A 168 0.77 -10.93 8.60
N VAL A 169 -0.20 -10.80 9.50
CA VAL A 169 -1.14 -9.68 9.54
C VAL A 169 -1.09 -9.00 10.90
N GLN A 170 -1.43 -7.71 10.93
CA GLN A 170 -1.68 -7.05 12.20
C GLN A 170 -3.02 -7.52 12.74
N LYS A 171 -3.02 -8.11 13.94
CA LYS A 171 -4.21 -8.64 14.57
C LYS A 171 -5.30 -7.56 14.71
N PRO A 172 -6.51 -7.78 14.19
CA PRO A 172 -7.61 -6.85 14.39
C PRO A 172 -7.98 -6.73 15.87
N PRO A 173 -8.37 -5.54 16.36
CA PRO A 173 -8.84 -5.37 17.73
C PRO A 173 -10.01 -6.31 18.03
N ARG A 174 -10.03 -6.88 19.24
CA ARG A 174 -11.09 -7.78 19.74
C ARG A 174 -11.29 -9.08 18.96
N SER A 175 -10.30 -9.52 18.18
CA SER A 175 -10.40 -10.75 17.37
C SER A 175 -10.12 -12.05 18.14
N GLY A 176 -9.80 -11.99 19.45
CA GLY A 176 -9.47 -13.20 20.23
C GLY A 176 -8.29 -13.96 19.62
N SER A 177 -8.39 -15.28 19.52
CA SER A 177 -7.38 -16.18 18.98
C SER A 177 -7.52 -16.47 17.47
N ARG A 178 -8.49 -15.89 16.76
CA ARG A 178 -8.83 -16.24 15.37
C ARG A 178 -7.71 -16.06 14.37
N PHE A 179 -6.75 -15.19 14.66
CA PHE A 179 -5.64 -14.85 13.76
C PHE A 179 -4.29 -15.42 14.24
N PHE A 180 -4.29 -16.29 15.25
CA PHE A 180 -3.10 -17.04 15.63
C PHE A 180 -2.98 -18.31 14.79
N ASN A 181 -1.78 -18.58 14.31
CA ASN A 181 -1.45 -19.85 13.69
C ASN A 181 -0.86 -20.81 14.75
N TYR A 182 -0.62 -22.06 14.33
CA TYR A 182 0.01 -23.07 15.19
C TYR A 182 1.48 -22.78 15.54
N LYS A 183 2.11 -21.80 14.85
CA LYS A 183 3.48 -21.34 15.12
C LYS A 183 3.53 -20.11 16.04
N TRP A 184 2.40 -19.70 16.61
CA TRP A 184 2.28 -18.61 17.58
C TRP A 184 2.66 -17.21 17.06
N TYR A 185 2.51 -16.93 15.77
CA TYR A 185 2.66 -15.57 15.22
C TYR A 185 1.59 -15.22 14.20
#